data_dbfa7fedd5331592d0b490a71d7705cf
#
_entry.id   dbfa7fedd5331592d0b490a71d7705cf
#
_cell.length_a   1.000
_cell.length_b   1.000
_cell.length_c   1.000
_cell.angle_alpha   90.00
_cell.angle_beta   90.00
_cell.angle_gamma   90.00
#
_symmetry.space_group_name_H-M   'P 1'
#
loop_
_entity.id
_entity.type
_entity.pdbx_description
1 polymer ?
#
loop_
_entity_poly.entity_id
_entity_poly.type
_entity_poly.pdbx_seq_one_letter_code
_entity_poly.pdbx_strand_id
1 'polypeptide(L)'
;MAARKVLTRAESQAQTRQELLDAAEQLFYANGYHATSLAAIAAEAGRTIGAVYSNFEGKEALCLEVIRNRSMAELNQLLGPLVAAGVSTDDRLAALASWWARIGAEPNLVVLTAEYVTSTFHNPDQLAKAREALERFKESTRVLLEDAVPEGVPADHPLMDDAIEVAVATGAGIAMAQALGTIDAERGAALMVANMRLWFDALVVGK
;
A
#
# COMPACT_ATOMS: atom_id res chain seq x y z
N MET A 1 32.40 26.98 -0.14
CA MET A 1 31.84 26.25 1.02
C MET A 1 30.36 26.58 1.09
N ALA A 2 29.47 25.63 0.80
CA ALA A 2 28.04 25.85 0.92
C ALA A 2 27.67 25.94 2.41
N ALA A 3 26.96 26.98 2.81
CA ALA A 3 26.48 27.18 4.18
C ALA A 3 25.54 26.02 4.53
N ARG A 4 25.85 25.25 5.57
CA ARG A 4 25.00 24.18 6.10
C ARG A 4 23.73 24.83 6.64
N LYS A 5 22.58 24.64 5.96
CA LYS A 5 21.28 25.14 6.42
C LYS A 5 21.00 24.55 7.80
N VAL A 6 20.84 25.44 8.80
CA VAL A 6 20.42 24.98 10.14
C VAL A 6 18.96 24.66 10.07
N LEU A 7 18.62 23.41 10.35
CA LEU A 7 17.23 22.92 10.37
C LEU A 7 16.49 23.54 11.57
N THR A 8 15.24 23.89 11.37
CA THR A 8 14.32 24.21 12.47
C THR A 8 14.06 22.95 13.30
N ARG A 9 13.52 23.10 14.51
CA ARG A 9 13.15 21.97 15.37
C ARG A 9 12.13 21.05 14.68
N ALA A 10 11.16 21.61 13.96
CA ALA A 10 10.16 20.83 13.20
C ALA A 10 10.80 20.07 12.03
N GLU A 11 11.69 20.71 11.25
CA GLU A 11 12.41 20.04 10.16
C GLU A 11 13.31 18.91 10.69
N SER A 12 14.01 19.13 11.82
CA SER A 12 14.84 18.09 12.45
C SER A 12 14.01 16.91 12.97
N GLN A 13 12.82 17.17 13.52
CA GLN A 13 11.90 16.11 13.96
C GLN A 13 11.37 15.31 12.77
N ALA A 14 10.93 16.00 11.71
CA ALA A 14 10.46 15.34 10.47
C ALA A 14 11.56 14.48 9.84
N GLN A 15 12.80 14.98 9.80
CA GLN A 15 13.94 14.22 9.31
C GLN A 15 14.19 12.97 10.15
N THR A 16 14.21 13.10 11.48
CA THR A 16 14.39 11.94 12.39
C THR A 16 13.30 10.91 12.22
N ARG A 17 12.04 11.35 12.04
CA ARG A 17 10.91 10.46 11.80
C ARG A 17 11.07 9.69 10.50
N GLN A 18 11.51 10.36 9.42
CA GLN A 18 11.74 9.70 8.13
C GLN A 18 12.88 8.69 8.21
N GLU A 19 14.01 9.03 8.84
CA GLU A 19 15.14 8.11 9.02
C GLU A 19 14.75 6.85 9.81
N LEU A 20 13.86 7.00 10.81
CA LEU A 20 13.31 5.86 11.55
C LEU A 20 12.38 5.00 10.69
N LEU A 21 11.57 5.60 9.83
CA LEU A 21 10.70 4.88 8.88
C LEU A 21 11.52 4.10 7.85
N ASP A 22 12.53 4.72 7.27
CA ASP A 22 13.40 4.09 6.27
C ASP A 22 14.16 2.89 6.88
N ALA A 23 14.72 3.06 8.07
CA ALA A 23 15.37 1.98 8.80
C ALA A 23 14.40 0.84 9.19
N ALA A 24 13.17 1.21 9.60
CA ALA A 24 12.14 0.23 9.92
C ALA A 24 11.72 -0.58 8.70
N GLU A 25 11.48 0.07 7.56
CA GLU A 25 11.15 -0.60 6.29
C GLU A 25 12.25 -1.61 5.92
N GLN A 26 13.50 -1.16 5.91
CA GLN A 26 14.64 -2.02 5.57
C GLN A 26 14.72 -3.25 6.48
N LEU A 27 14.63 -3.06 7.79
CA LEU A 27 14.73 -4.17 8.75
C LEU A 27 13.51 -5.09 8.76
N PHE A 28 12.30 -4.55 8.59
CA PHE A 28 11.10 -5.37 8.45
C PHE A 28 11.13 -6.23 7.19
N TYR A 29 11.63 -5.70 6.07
CA TYR A 29 11.76 -6.46 4.83
C TYR A 29 12.85 -7.53 4.91
N ALA A 30 13.96 -7.23 5.60
CA ALA A 30 15.07 -8.17 5.72
C ALA A 30 14.80 -9.30 6.74
N ASN A 31 14.14 -8.99 7.87
CA ASN A 31 14.05 -9.90 9.02
C ASN A 31 12.61 -10.30 9.36
N GLY A 32 11.61 -9.69 8.74
CA GLY A 32 10.20 -9.82 9.10
C GLY A 32 9.79 -8.96 10.30
N TYR A 33 8.46 -8.85 10.49
CA TYR A 33 7.89 -8.06 11.58
C TYR A 33 8.31 -8.58 12.95
N HIS A 34 8.19 -9.89 13.20
CA HIS A 34 8.39 -10.44 14.55
C HIS A 34 9.84 -10.35 15.02
N ALA A 35 10.82 -10.62 14.18
CA ALA A 35 12.24 -10.63 14.55
C ALA A 35 12.87 -9.22 14.66
N THR A 36 12.23 -8.20 14.10
CA THR A 36 12.73 -6.82 14.16
C THR A 36 12.39 -6.18 15.50
N SER A 37 13.36 -5.54 16.17
CA SER A 37 13.15 -4.81 17.43
C SER A 37 13.26 -3.30 17.22
N LEU A 38 12.59 -2.51 18.09
CA LEU A 38 12.72 -1.04 18.06
C LEU A 38 14.15 -0.57 18.34
N ALA A 39 14.92 -1.32 19.13
CA ALA A 39 16.32 -1.01 19.41
C ALA A 39 17.19 -1.21 18.16
N ALA A 40 16.94 -2.25 17.37
CA ALA A 40 17.63 -2.45 16.09
C ALA A 40 17.30 -1.34 15.09
N ILE A 41 16.02 -0.94 14.99
CA ILE A 41 15.58 0.17 14.12
C ILE A 41 16.26 1.49 14.55
N ALA A 42 16.30 1.79 15.85
CA ALA A 42 17.00 2.99 16.35
C ALA A 42 18.48 2.99 15.96
N ALA A 43 19.16 1.85 16.15
CA ALA A 43 20.57 1.70 15.81
C ALA A 43 20.81 1.87 14.31
N GLU A 44 20.01 1.25 13.46
CA GLU A 44 20.08 1.35 12.00
C GLU A 44 19.89 2.79 11.51
N ALA A 45 18.92 3.51 12.11
CA ALA A 45 18.68 4.94 11.83
C ALA A 45 19.75 5.87 12.41
N GLY A 46 20.75 5.38 13.14
CA GLY A 46 21.72 6.21 13.86
C GLY A 46 21.08 7.09 14.95
N ARG A 47 19.98 6.61 15.55
CA ARG A 47 19.17 7.32 16.55
C ARG A 47 19.11 6.56 17.87
N THR A 48 18.61 7.22 18.91
CA THR A 48 18.39 6.57 20.23
C THR A 48 17.03 5.92 20.27
N ILE A 49 16.85 4.92 21.14
CA ILE A 49 15.53 4.30 21.41
C ILE A 49 14.51 5.34 21.90
N GLY A 50 14.96 6.38 22.64
CA GLY A 50 14.14 7.50 23.06
C GLY A 50 13.59 8.31 21.87
N ALA A 51 14.34 8.41 20.78
CA ALA A 51 13.87 9.06 19.55
C ALA A 51 12.75 8.23 18.89
N VAL A 52 12.79 6.90 18.96
CA VAL A 52 11.67 6.04 18.49
C VAL A 52 10.41 6.34 19.26
N TYR A 53 10.44 6.27 20.59
CA TYR A 53 9.27 6.49 21.44
C TYR A 53 8.74 7.93 21.42
N SER A 54 9.57 8.92 21.07
CA SER A 54 9.10 10.29 20.86
C SER A 54 8.38 10.52 19.52
N ASN A 55 8.51 9.59 18.56
CA ASN A 55 7.92 9.69 17.24
C ASN A 55 6.81 8.66 16.98
N PHE A 56 6.83 7.51 17.66
CA PHE A 56 5.91 6.40 17.45
C PHE A 56 5.49 5.78 18.78
N GLU A 57 4.23 5.39 18.91
CA GLU A 57 3.67 4.76 20.12
C GLU A 57 4.27 3.37 20.42
N GLY A 58 4.88 2.75 19.41
CA GLY A 58 5.47 1.42 19.54
C GLY A 58 5.79 0.81 18.17
N LYS A 59 6.17 -0.47 18.17
CA LYS A 59 6.54 -1.22 16.97
C LYS A 59 5.35 -1.36 16.02
N GLU A 60 4.17 -1.58 16.56
CA GLU A 60 2.92 -1.72 15.82
C GLU A 60 2.59 -0.43 15.04
N ALA A 61 2.66 0.73 15.71
CA ALA A 61 2.40 2.02 15.08
C ALA A 61 3.43 2.35 13.99
N LEU A 62 4.70 2.05 14.24
CA LEU A 62 5.77 2.23 13.27
C LEU A 62 5.58 1.31 12.04
N CYS A 63 5.27 0.03 12.26
CA CYS A 63 5.03 -0.93 11.18
C CYS A 63 3.81 -0.52 10.33
N LEU A 64 2.70 -0.17 10.96
CA LEU A 64 1.50 0.29 10.25
C LEU A 64 1.78 1.52 9.38
N GLU A 65 2.63 2.43 9.86
CA GLU A 65 3.01 3.61 9.07
C GLU A 65 3.91 3.26 7.88
N VAL A 66 4.85 2.32 8.03
CA VAL A 66 5.64 1.77 6.91
C VAL A 66 4.71 1.17 5.85
N ILE A 67 3.79 0.28 6.27
CA ILE A 67 2.83 -0.35 5.35
C ILE A 67 2.00 0.72 4.62
N ARG A 68 1.44 1.69 5.36
CA ARG A 68 0.63 2.78 4.78
C ARG A 68 1.41 3.59 3.75
N ASN A 69 2.62 4.03 4.10
CA ASN A 69 3.42 4.88 3.23
C ASN A 69 3.80 4.14 1.94
N ARG A 70 4.18 2.86 2.05
CA ARG A 70 4.49 2.03 0.87
C ARG A 70 3.26 1.75 0.02
N SER A 71 2.13 1.38 0.62
CA SER A 71 0.89 1.15 -0.12
C SER A 71 0.43 2.40 -0.88
N MET A 72 0.52 3.58 -0.25
CA MET A 72 0.19 4.85 -0.92
C MET A 72 1.18 5.22 -2.01
N ALA A 73 2.49 4.96 -1.81
CA ALA A 73 3.48 5.18 -2.85
C ALA A 73 3.23 4.28 -4.08
N GLU A 74 2.86 3.02 -3.86
CA GLU A 74 2.50 2.10 -4.94
C GLU A 74 1.23 2.55 -5.70
N LEU A 75 0.17 2.96 -4.99
CA LEU A 75 -1.01 3.52 -5.61
C LEU A 75 -0.69 4.77 -6.44
N ASN A 76 0.10 5.70 -5.91
CA ASN A 76 0.48 6.93 -6.61
C ASN A 76 1.26 6.66 -7.91
N GLN A 77 2.05 5.58 -7.98
CA GLN A 77 2.73 5.18 -9.22
C GLN A 77 1.77 4.70 -10.30
N LEU A 78 0.63 4.14 -9.92
CA LEU A 78 -0.40 3.70 -10.85
C LEU A 78 -1.27 4.87 -11.35
N LEU A 79 -1.45 5.92 -10.55
CA LEU A 79 -2.32 7.07 -10.83
C LEU A 79 -2.04 7.72 -12.19
N GLY A 80 -0.79 8.14 -12.43
CA GLY A 80 -0.45 8.86 -13.65
C GLY A 80 -0.89 8.14 -14.93
N PRO A 81 -0.55 6.84 -15.11
CA PRO A 81 -1.01 6.07 -16.26
C PRO A 81 -2.52 5.85 -16.34
N LEU A 82 -3.22 5.78 -15.18
CA LEU A 82 -4.66 5.52 -15.19
C LEU A 82 -5.51 6.75 -15.50
N VAL A 83 -5.10 7.94 -15.04
CA VAL A 83 -5.88 9.17 -15.16
C VAL A 83 -5.44 10.08 -16.31
N ALA A 84 -4.45 9.67 -17.10
CA ALA A 84 -3.98 10.44 -18.24
C ALA A 84 -5.12 10.66 -19.25
N ALA A 85 -5.31 11.92 -19.67
CA ALA A 85 -6.37 12.30 -20.61
C ALA A 85 -6.22 11.57 -21.95
N GLY A 86 -7.34 11.06 -22.50
CA GLY A 86 -7.38 10.39 -23.80
C GLY A 86 -6.86 8.95 -23.80
N VAL A 87 -6.55 8.36 -22.64
CA VAL A 87 -6.11 6.96 -22.52
C VAL A 87 -7.31 6.03 -22.59
N SER A 88 -7.24 5.02 -23.46
CA SER A 88 -8.30 4.02 -23.60
C SER A 88 -8.39 3.10 -22.38
N THR A 89 -9.54 2.42 -22.22
CA THR A 89 -9.71 1.39 -21.17
C THR A 89 -8.66 0.27 -21.29
N ASP A 90 -8.32 -0.14 -22.51
CA ASP A 90 -7.31 -1.18 -22.72
C ASP A 90 -5.91 -0.70 -22.32
N ASP A 91 -5.54 0.56 -22.58
CA ASP A 91 -4.28 1.14 -22.13
C ASP A 91 -4.20 1.23 -20.60
N ARG A 92 -5.31 1.59 -19.95
CA ARG A 92 -5.42 1.59 -18.47
C ARG A 92 -5.22 0.19 -17.88
N LEU A 93 -5.87 -0.81 -18.47
CA LEU A 93 -5.69 -2.21 -18.07
C LEU A 93 -4.26 -2.71 -18.31
N ALA A 94 -3.60 -2.28 -19.37
CA ALA A 94 -2.20 -2.60 -19.65
C ALA A 94 -1.26 -1.95 -18.59
N ALA A 95 -1.52 -0.69 -18.21
CA ALA A 95 -0.79 -0.01 -17.15
C ALA A 95 -0.97 -0.74 -15.79
N LEU A 96 -2.19 -1.15 -15.47
CA LEU A 96 -2.50 -1.95 -14.28
C LEU A 96 -1.75 -3.29 -14.30
N ALA A 97 -1.71 -3.99 -15.43
CA ALA A 97 -0.99 -5.25 -15.58
C ALA A 97 0.51 -5.07 -15.31
N SER A 98 1.12 -4.04 -15.90
CA SER A 98 2.54 -3.74 -15.74
C SER A 98 2.89 -3.40 -14.28
N TRP A 99 2.05 -2.59 -13.63
CA TRP A 99 2.20 -2.24 -12.22
C TRP A 99 2.06 -3.47 -11.32
N TRP A 100 1.05 -4.32 -11.58
CA TRP A 100 0.80 -5.52 -10.79
C TRP A 100 1.93 -6.55 -10.92
N ALA A 101 2.45 -6.75 -12.13
CA ALA A 101 3.60 -7.64 -12.35
C ALA A 101 4.84 -7.19 -11.55
N ARG A 102 5.06 -5.88 -11.45
CA ARG A 102 6.16 -5.32 -10.65
C ARG A 102 5.96 -5.57 -9.14
N ILE A 103 4.75 -5.35 -8.63
CA ILE A 103 4.43 -5.64 -7.21
C ILE A 103 4.62 -7.13 -6.90
N GLY A 104 4.18 -8.00 -7.80
CA GLY A 104 4.34 -9.45 -7.64
C GLY A 104 5.79 -9.93 -7.63
N ALA A 105 6.71 -9.14 -8.22
CA ALA A 105 8.14 -9.44 -8.19
C ALA A 105 8.81 -9.10 -6.84
N GLU A 106 8.19 -8.23 -6.03
CA GLU A 106 8.72 -7.78 -4.74
C GLU A 106 7.69 -7.99 -3.61
N PRO A 107 7.54 -9.21 -3.07
CA PRO A 107 6.46 -9.56 -2.15
C PRO A 107 6.61 -8.98 -0.73
N ASN A 108 7.69 -8.24 -0.44
CA ASN A 108 8.04 -7.79 0.92
C ASN A 108 6.91 -7.03 1.61
N LEU A 109 6.23 -6.12 0.89
CA LEU A 109 5.11 -5.36 1.45
C LEU A 109 3.94 -6.27 1.81
N VAL A 110 3.64 -7.26 0.97
CA VAL A 110 2.55 -8.23 1.19
C VAL A 110 2.84 -9.09 2.39
N VAL A 111 4.05 -9.62 2.49
CA VAL A 111 4.49 -10.46 3.62
C VAL A 111 4.45 -9.67 4.93
N LEU A 112 5.02 -8.45 4.94
CA LEU A 112 4.98 -7.58 6.12
C LEU A 112 3.55 -7.26 6.54
N THR A 113 2.66 -6.97 5.58
CA THR A 113 1.25 -6.69 5.87
C THR A 113 0.57 -7.90 6.49
N ALA A 114 0.81 -9.11 5.97
CA ALA A 114 0.24 -10.35 6.51
C ALA A 114 0.73 -10.62 7.94
N GLU A 115 2.03 -10.47 8.21
CA GLU A 115 2.60 -10.63 9.54
C GLU A 115 2.03 -9.61 10.53
N TYR A 116 1.91 -8.35 10.11
CA TYR A 116 1.33 -7.28 10.93
C TYR A 116 -0.14 -7.58 11.23
N VAL A 117 -0.97 -7.85 10.22
CA VAL A 117 -2.41 -8.11 10.39
C VAL A 117 -2.63 -9.31 11.31
N THR A 118 -1.89 -10.42 11.11
CA THR A 118 -2.03 -11.60 11.97
C THR A 118 -1.63 -11.31 13.40
N SER A 119 -0.67 -10.43 13.66
CA SER A 119 -0.27 -10.02 15.01
C SER A 119 -1.35 -9.20 15.74
N THR A 120 -2.27 -8.54 15.01
CA THR A 120 -3.29 -7.67 15.60
C THR A 120 -4.52 -8.42 16.11
N PHE A 121 -4.78 -9.67 15.69
CA PHE A 121 -6.02 -10.39 16.00
C PHE A 121 -6.28 -10.58 17.51
N HIS A 122 -5.23 -10.60 18.31
CA HIS A 122 -5.34 -10.75 19.78
C HIS A 122 -5.34 -9.42 20.55
N ASN A 123 -5.30 -8.28 19.84
CA ASN A 123 -5.32 -6.94 20.41
C ASN A 123 -6.42 -6.10 19.75
N PRO A 124 -7.57 -5.87 20.42
CA PRO A 124 -8.71 -5.14 19.83
C PRO A 124 -8.36 -3.72 19.35
N ASP A 125 -7.49 -2.99 20.06
CA ASP A 125 -7.12 -1.63 19.70
C ASP A 125 -6.25 -1.62 18.45
N GLN A 126 -5.31 -2.55 18.32
CA GLN A 126 -4.48 -2.70 17.13
C GLN A 126 -5.31 -3.17 15.93
N LEU A 127 -6.25 -4.08 16.14
CA LEU A 127 -7.18 -4.53 15.11
C LEU A 127 -8.06 -3.36 14.61
N ALA A 128 -8.52 -2.48 15.51
CA ALA A 128 -9.27 -1.29 15.11
C ALA A 128 -8.42 -0.34 14.25
N LYS A 129 -7.16 -0.09 14.61
CA LYS A 129 -6.21 0.72 13.81
C LYS A 129 -5.94 0.09 12.44
N ALA A 130 -5.80 -1.24 12.37
CA ALA A 130 -5.61 -1.95 11.10
C ALA A 130 -6.85 -1.83 10.18
N ARG A 131 -8.06 -1.96 10.73
CA ARG A 131 -9.32 -1.75 9.98
C ARG A 131 -9.41 -0.32 9.45
N GLU A 132 -9.15 0.67 10.29
CA GLU A 132 -9.17 2.08 9.86
C GLU A 132 -8.15 2.36 8.74
N ALA A 133 -6.97 1.74 8.79
CA ALA A 133 -5.98 1.85 7.73
C ALA A 133 -6.47 1.21 6.41
N LEU A 134 -7.16 0.06 6.48
CA LEU A 134 -7.76 -0.60 5.33
C LEU A 134 -8.88 0.25 4.71
N GLU A 135 -9.76 0.83 5.53
CA GLU A 135 -10.82 1.71 5.03
C GLU A 135 -10.24 2.96 4.33
N ARG A 136 -9.20 3.57 4.88
CA ARG A 136 -8.50 4.68 4.20
C ARG A 136 -7.85 4.25 2.88
N PHE A 137 -7.31 3.03 2.82
CA PHE A 137 -6.76 2.48 1.58
C PHE A 137 -7.85 2.27 0.53
N LYS A 138 -9.00 1.72 0.90
CA LYS A 138 -10.16 1.56 0.01
C LYS A 138 -10.65 2.92 -0.50
N GLU A 139 -10.76 3.93 0.37
CA GLU A 139 -11.16 5.27 -0.04
C GLU A 139 -10.16 5.90 -1.03
N SER A 140 -8.86 5.72 -0.80
CA SER A 140 -7.84 6.15 -1.77
C SER A 140 -7.97 5.40 -3.10
N THR A 141 -8.29 4.11 -3.06
CA THR A 141 -8.54 3.29 -4.26
C THR A 141 -9.81 3.75 -4.99
N ARG A 142 -10.85 4.15 -4.25
CA ARG A 142 -12.09 4.73 -4.82
C ARG A 142 -11.77 5.96 -5.66
N VAL A 143 -11.09 6.95 -5.08
CA VAL A 143 -10.70 8.17 -5.78
C VAL A 143 -9.92 7.87 -7.07
N LEU A 144 -9.05 6.86 -7.02
CA LEU A 144 -8.31 6.40 -8.20
C LEU A 144 -9.19 5.77 -9.28
N LEU A 145 -10.16 4.95 -8.86
CA LEU A 145 -11.02 4.21 -9.77
C LEU A 145 -12.09 5.12 -10.40
N GLU A 146 -12.58 6.15 -9.71
CA GLU A 146 -13.55 7.10 -10.23
C GLU A 146 -13.08 7.74 -11.55
N ASP A 147 -11.79 8.07 -11.64
CA ASP A 147 -11.18 8.61 -12.86
C ASP A 147 -10.76 7.53 -13.89
N ALA A 148 -10.73 6.27 -13.48
CA ALA A 148 -10.27 5.15 -14.31
C ALA A 148 -11.41 4.31 -14.91
N VAL A 149 -12.65 4.46 -14.43
CA VAL A 149 -13.82 3.75 -14.98
C VAL A 149 -14.13 4.15 -16.42
N PRO A 150 -14.84 3.30 -17.20
CA PRO A 150 -15.25 3.64 -18.55
C PRO A 150 -16.09 4.91 -18.61
N GLU A 151 -15.97 5.64 -19.73
CA GLU A 151 -16.70 6.89 -19.94
C GLU A 151 -18.21 6.69 -19.80
N GLY A 152 -18.88 7.61 -19.06
CA GLY A 152 -20.31 7.58 -18.83
C GLY A 152 -20.77 6.70 -17.65
N VAL A 153 -19.86 6.10 -16.88
CA VAL A 153 -20.19 5.48 -15.57
C VAL A 153 -20.22 6.59 -14.51
N PRO A 154 -21.34 6.78 -13.80
CA PRO A 154 -21.44 7.81 -12.76
C PRO A 154 -20.62 7.40 -11.52
N ALA A 155 -20.03 8.40 -10.82
CA ALA A 155 -19.25 8.16 -9.59
C ALA A 155 -20.08 7.53 -8.45
N ASP A 156 -21.40 7.77 -8.44
CA ASP A 156 -22.35 7.21 -7.49
C ASP A 156 -23.03 5.91 -7.98
N HIS A 157 -22.38 5.21 -8.96
CA HIS A 157 -22.94 3.97 -9.48
C HIS A 157 -23.12 2.92 -8.35
N PRO A 158 -24.30 2.25 -8.23
CA PRO A 158 -24.61 1.34 -7.11
C PRO A 158 -23.60 0.22 -6.89
N LEU A 159 -22.93 -0.25 -7.95
CA LEU A 159 -21.92 -1.30 -7.87
C LEU A 159 -20.49 -0.79 -7.62
N MET A 160 -20.27 0.52 -7.45
CA MET A 160 -18.92 1.06 -7.28
C MET A 160 -18.27 0.56 -5.99
N ASP A 161 -19.01 0.56 -4.89
CA ASP A 161 -18.53 0.07 -3.60
C ASP A 161 -18.16 -1.40 -3.65
N ASP A 162 -19.02 -2.23 -4.24
CA ASP A 162 -18.77 -3.66 -4.42
C ASP A 162 -17.55 -3.91 -5.31
N ALA A 163 -17.38 -3.13 -6.39
CA ALA A 163 -16.24 -3.24 -7.29
C ALA A 163 -14.91 -2.94 -6.55
N ILE A 164 -14.88 -1.91 -5.71
CA ILE A 164 -13.71 -1.55 -4.91
C ILE A 164 -13.43 -2.63 -3.86
N GLU A 165 -14.44 -3.07 -3.13
CA GLU A 165 -14.32 -4.11 -2.10
C GLU A 165 -13.72 -5.39 -2.70
N VAL A 166 -14.27 -5.87 -3.81
CA VAL A 166 -13.80 -7.08 -4.49
C VAL A 166 -12.42 -6.87 -5.12
N ALA A 167 -12.13 -5.71 -5.71
CA ALA A 167 -10.82 -5.42 -6.27
C ALA A 167 -9.72 -5.47 -5.20
N VAL A 168 -9.96 -4.86 -4.04
CA VAL A 168 -9.00 -4.86 -2.91
C VAL A 168 -8.85 -6.27 -2.34
N ALA A 169 -9.94 -7.00 -2.10
CA ALA A 169 -9.90 -8.35 -1.57
C ALA A 169 -9.21 -9.35 -2.53
N THR A 170 -9.55 -9.26 -3.83
CA THR A 170 -8.92 -10.08 -4.87
C THR A 170 -7.44 -9.75 -5.01
N GLY A 171 -7.10 -8.45 -4.97
CA GLY A 171 -5.72 -7.99 -4.99
C GLY A 171 -4.89 -8.58 -3.84
N ALA A 172 -5.39 -8.51 -2.62
CA ALA A 172 -4.73 -9.09 -1.46
C ALA A 172 -4.53 -10.62 -1.61
N GLY A 173 -5.54 -11.34 -2.12
CA GLY A 173 -5.47 -12.78 -2.38
C GLY A 173 -4.45 -13.14 -3.46
N ILE A 174 -4.44 -12.43 -4.59
CA ILE A 174 -3.46 -12.62 -5.68
C ILE A 174 -2.05 -12.35 -5.17
N ALA A 175 -1.83 -11.23 -4.47
CA ALA A 175 -0.53 -10.86 -3.94
C ALA A 175 0.00 -11.89 -2.93
N MET A 176 -0.88 -12.47 -2.09
CA MET A 176 -0.52 -13.56 -1.19
C MET A 176 -0.15 -14.83 -1.95
N ALA A 177 -0.90 -15.20 -3.00
CA ALA A 177 -0.59 -16.37 -3.84
C ALA A 177 0.77 -16.22 -4.56
N GLN A 178 1.11 -15.00 -5.00
CA GLN A 178 2.42 -14.67 -5.57
C GLN A 178 3.53 -14.78 -4.51
N ALA A 179 3.34 -14.24 -3.30
CA ALA A 179 4.30 -14.33 -2.21
C ALA A 179 4.55 -15.79 -1.77
N LEU A 180 3.55 -16.66 -1.86
CA LEU A 180 3.66 -18.11 -1.63
C LEU A 180 4.28 -18.87 -2.82
N GLY A 181 4.50 -18.22 -3.96
CA GLY A 181 5.02 -18.85 -5.17
C GLY A 181 4.04 -19.82 -5.87
N THR A 182 2.74 -19.75 -5.54
CA THR A 182 1.72 -20.60 -6.18
C THR A 182 1.29 -20.09 -7.55
N ILE A 183 1.49 -18.80 -7.81
CA ILE A 183 1.35 -18.15 -9.12
C ILE A 183 2.54 -17.20 -9.33
N ASP A 184 2.94 -17.01 -10.58
CA ASP A 184 3.97 -16.03 -10.93
C ASP A 184 3.41 -14.61 -11.11
N ALA A 185 4.30 -13.64 -11.34
CA ALA A 185 3.93 -12.24 -11.50
C ALA A 185 3.06 -12.01 -12.75
N GLU A 186 3.31 -12.73 -13.84
CA GLU A 186 2.54 -12.61 -15.08
C GLU A 186 1.11 -13.12 -14.88
N ARG A 187 0.97 -14.28 -14.24
CA ARG A 187 -0.36 -14.84 -13.93
C ARG A 187 -1.14 -13.97 -12.97
N GLY A 188 -0.49 -13.41 -11.96
CA GLY A 188 -1.12 -12.47 -11.02
C GLY A 188 -1.64 -11.21 -11.72
N ALA A 189 -0.83 -10.63 -12.60
CA ALA A 189 -1.23 -9.49 -13.43
C ALA A 189 -2.43 -9.81 -14.32
N ALA A 190 -2.41 -10.97 -15.00
CA ALA A 190 -3.51 -11.42 -15.84
C ALA A 190 -4.82 -11.61 -15.06
N LEU A 191 -4.76 -12.17 -13.85
CA LEU A 191 -5.93 -12.35 -12.97
C LEU A 191 -6.50 -11.01 -12.50
N MET A 192 -5.64 -10.05 -12.13
CA MET A 192 -6.08 -8.71 -11.74
C MET A 192 -6.78 -7.99 -12.88
N VAL A 193 -6.19 -8.01 -14.08
CA VAL A 193 -6.80 -7.42 -15.28
C VAL A 193 -8.14 -8.06 -15.62
N ALA A 194 -8.24 -9.39 -15.56
CA ALA A 194 -9.49 -10.09 -15.79
C ALA A 194 -10.58 -9.69 -14.78
N ASN A 195 -10.23 -9.56 -13.51
CA ASN A 195 -11.13 -9.07 -12.47
C ASN A 195 -11.63 -7.64 -12.77
N MET A 196 -10.71 -6.71 -13.09
CA MET A 196 -11.07 -5.33 -13.41
C MET A 196 -11.94 -5.22 -14.67
N ARG A 197 -11.67 -6.04 -15.69
CA ARG A 197 -12.47 -6.06 -16.93
C ARG A 197 -13.91 -6.49 -16.64
N LEU A 198 -14.10 -7.53 -15.83
CA LEU A 198 -15.45 -7.97 -15.41
C LEU A 198 -16.23 -6.87 -14.70
N TRP A 199 -15.56 -6.09 -13.83
CA TRP A 199 -16.21 -4.97 -13.15
C TRP A 199 -16.50 -3.80 -14.10
N PHE A 200 -15.58 -3.46 -15.00
CA PHE A 200 -15.84 -2.41 -16.00
C PHE A 200 -17.03 -2.75 -16.90
N ASP A 201 -17.12 -4.02 -17.33
CA ASP A 201 -18.27 -4.49 -18.12
C ASP A 201 -19.58 -4.42 -17.30
N ALA A 202 -19.57 -4.82 -16.04
CA ALA A 202 -20.74 -4.76 -15.16
C ALA A 202 -21.20 -3.32 -14.91
N LEU A 203 -20.28 -2.37 -14.69
CA LEU A 203 -20.56 -0.96 -14.50
C LEU A 203 -21.17 -0.28 -15.75
N VAL A 204 -20.82 -0.77 -16.96
CA VAL A 204 -21.39 -0.26 -18.20
C VAL A 204 -22.79 -0.84 -18.49
N VAL A 205 -23.02 -2.11 -18.19
CA VAL A 205 -24.27 -2.84 -18.49
C VAL A 205 -25.37 -2.53 -17.46
N GLY A 206 -25.02 -2.20 -16.23
CA GLY A 206 -25.96 -1.93 -15.13
C GLY A 206 -26.71 -0.59 -15.23
N LYS A 207 -26.81 0.00 -16.44
CA LYS A 207 -27.58 1.24 -16.73
C LYS A 207 -29.04 0.98 -16.90
#